data_ad0650a1dc8d545748a57601da59d0d5
#
_entry.id   ad0650a1dc8d545748a57601da59d0d5
#
_cell.length_a   1.000
_cell.length_b   1.000
_cell.length_c   1.000
_cell.angle_alpha   90.00
_cell.angle_beta   90.00
_cell.angle_gamma   90.00
#
_symmetry.space_group_name_H-M   'P 1'
#
loop_
_entity.id
_entity.type
_entity.pdbx_description
1 polymer ?
#
loop_
_entity_poly.entity_id
_entity_poly.type
_entity_poly.pdbx_seq_one_letter_code
_entity_poly.pdbx_strand_id
1 'polypeptide(L)'
;MIKELWTLVRFLFGSRPSDYVGCELNVEEWKHFPFDKKKCMTWCGIIIKREASLPLTYVRKNHEKLHVRQAMMCDDSWVKYYLSYLWEWLKHCPWIAPSKACYYINKYEAEAFANEEDFGYCEDYNGGNLKKYDIKNAKKKWKELGGTKAAWIKYIKNV
;
A
#
# COMPACT_ATOMS: atom_id res chain seq x y z
N MET A 1 13.23 16.31 -11.16
CA MET A 1 12.41 15.41 -12.05
C MET A 1 13.24 14.27 -12.63
N ILE A 2 14.30 14.49 -13.44
CA ILE A 2 15.11 13.39 -14.03
C ILE A 2 15.84 12.56 -12.95
N LYS A 3 16.40 13.20 -11.92
CA LYS A 3 17.10 12.53 -10.81
C LYS A 3 16.17 11.65 -9.98
N GLU A 4 14.97 12.14 -9.72
CA GLU A 4 13.90 11.41 -9.00
C GLU A 4 13.42 10.19 -9.82
N LEU A 5 13.23 10.36 -11.12
CA LEU A 5 12.88 9.26 -12.03
C LEU A 5 13.98 8.18 -12.06
N TRP A 6 15.25 8.56 -12.13
CA TRP A 6 16.39 7.63 -12.05
C TRP A 6 16.41 6.85 -10.74
N THR A 7 16.15 7.53 -9.64
CA THR A 7 16.06 6.86 -8.32
C THR A 7 14.95 5.81 -8.32
N LEU A 8 13.77 6.14 -8.84
CA LEU A 8 12.66 5.19 -8.94
C LEU A 8 13.01 3.95 -9.78
N VAL A 9 13.61 4.15 -10.95
CA VAL A 9 14.00 3.05 -11.85
C VAL A 9 15.10 2.19 -11.22
N ARG A 10 16.12 2.78 -10.63
CA ARG A 10 17.22 2.07 -10.00
C ARG A 10 16.75 1.18 -8.85
N PHE A 11 15.86 1.67 -7.98
CA PHE A 11 15.32 0.87 -6.89
C PHE A 11 14.46 -0.29 -7.39
N LEU A 12 13.67 -0.08 -8.44
CA LEU A 12 12.81 -1.13 -9.00
C LEU A 12 13.57 -2.36 -9.48
N PHE A 13 14.76 -2.16 -10.06
CA PHE A 13 15.57 -3.23 -10.64
C PHE A 13 16.81 -3.59 -9.81
N GLY A 14 17.20 -2.76 -8.86
CA GLY A 14 18.46 -2.89 -8.10
C GLY A 14 18.28 -3.33 -6.65
N SER A 15 17.05 -3.51 -6.16
CA SER A 15 16.76 -3.94 -4.79
C SER A 15 15.65 -4.98 -4.74
N ARG A 16 15.60 -5.75 -3.67
CA ARG A 16 14.54 -6.73 -3.38
C ARG A 16 13.72 -6.31 -2.17
N PRO A 17 12.45 -6.67 -2.08
CA PRO A 17 11.66 -6.46 -0.88
C PRO A 17 12.29 -6.99 0.41
N SER A 18 12.92 -8.17 0.36
CA SER A 18 13.61 -8.80 1.49
C SER A 18 14.77 -7.98 2.06
N ASP A 19 15.40 -7.12 1.27
CA ASP A 19 16.49 -6.23 1.72
C ASP A 19 16.01 -5.23 2.78
N TYR A 20 14.70 -4.99 2.89
CA TYR A 20 14.08 -4.00 3.80
C TYR A 20 13.32 -4.65 4.97
N VAL A 21 13.32 -5.98 5.05
CA VAL A 21 12.68 -6.70 6.15
C VAL A 21 13.48 -6.53 7.43
N GLY A 22 12.79 -6.10 8.50
CA GLY A 22 13.44 -5.81 9.78
C GLY A 22 14.15 -4.45 9.87
N CYS A 23 14.20 -3.70 8.76
CA CYS A 23 14.79 -2.38 8.74
C CYS A 23 13.74 -1.28 9.00
N GLU A 24 14.18 -0.15 9.54
CA GLU A 24 13.37 1.06 9.51
C GLU A 24 13.42 1.64 8.09
N LEU A 25 12.25 1.86 7.48
CA LEU A 25 12.17 2.39 6.13
C LEU A 25 12.60 3.86 6.10
N ASN A 26 13.50 4.20 5.20
CA ASN A 26 13.90 5.58 4.95
C ASN A 26 12.72 6.40 4.44
N VAL A 27 12.56 7.61 4.99
CA VAL A 27 11.54 8.57 4.55
C VAL A 27 12.21 9.66 3.73
N GLU A 28 11.82 9.77 2.47
CA GLU A 28 12.28 10.85 1.58
C GLU A 28 11.18 11.90 1.38
N GLU A 29 11.57 13.17 1.41
CA GLU A 29 10.67 14.29 1.17
C GLU A 29 10.83 14.78 -0.26
N TRP A 30 9.73 14.73 -1.02
CA TRP A 30 9.74 15.15 -2.41
C TRP A 30 8.86 16.38 -2.63
N LYS A 31 9.43 17.39 -3.29
CA LYS A 31 8.73 18.61 -3.67
C LYS A 31 7.65 18.35 -4.72
N HIS A 32 7.98 17.50 -5.71
CA HIS A 32 7.08 17.10 -6.79
C HIS A 32 6.58 15.66 -6.56
N PHE A 33 5.56 15.53 -5.74
CA PHE A 33 4.94 14.23 -5.48
C PHE A 33 4.01 13.84 -6.63
N PRO A 34 4.09 12.60 -7.17
CA PRO A 34 3.34 12.23 -8.37
C PRO A 34 1.82 12.19 -8.20
N PHE A 35 1.31 12.24 -6.96
CA PHE A 35 -0.12 12.14 -6.68
C PHE A 35 -0.58 13.27 -5.74
N ASP A 36 -1.29 14.25 -6.26
CA ASP A 36 -1.71 15.45 -5.52
C ASP A 36 -2.53 15.19 -4.26
N LYS A 37 -3.27 14.10 -4.21
CA LYS A 37 -4.18 13.77 -3.10
C LYS A 37 -3.58 12.82 -2.06
N LYS A 38 -2.42 12.21 -2.32
CA LYS A 38 -1.74 11.32 -1.38
C LYS A 38 -0.71 12.07 -0.55
N LYS A 39 -0.57 11.69 0.72
CA LYS A 39 0.40 12.30 1.64
C LYS A 39 1.74 11.59 1.61
N CYS A 40 1.75 10.28 1.37
CA CYS A 40 2.92 9.43 1.22
C CYS A 40 2.60 8.18 0.42
N MET A 41 3.63 7.47 0.01
CA MET A 41 3.56 6.14 -0.61
C MET A 41 4.86 5.40 -0.37
N THR A 42 4.79 4.07 -0.32
CA THR A 42 5.99 3.22 -0.36
C THR A 42 6.39 2.95 -1.80
N TRP A 43 7.67 3.15 -2.11
CA TRP A 43 8.26 2.79 -3.37
C TRP A 43 9.59 2.06 -3.15
N CYS A 44 9.64 0.78 -3.51
CA CYS A 44 10.84 -0.06 -3.44
C CYS A 44 11.62 0.09 -2.12
N GLY A 45 10.92 -0.01 -0.98
CA GLY A 45 11.53 0.03 0.35
C GLY A 45 11.80 1.43 0.92
N ILE A 46 11.48 2.48 0.20
CA ILE A 46 11.50 3.86 0.73
C ILE A 46 10.09 4.40 0.86
N ILE A 47 9.85 5.22 1.87
CA ILE A 47 8.61 5.96 2.02
C ILE A 47 8.82 7.35 1.44
N ILE A 48 8.13 7.65 0.34
CA ILE A 48 8.15 8.98 -0.24
C ILE A 48 6.99 9.77 0.33
N LYS A 49 7.25 10.92 0.92
CA LYS A 49 6.22 11.85 1.38
C LYS A 49 6.36 13.20 0.72
N ARG A 50 5.26 13.96 0.68
CA ARG A 50 5.29 15.33 0.22
C ARG A 50 5.99 16.21 1.26
N GLU A 51 6.88 17.12 0.83
CA GLU A 51 7.64 18.02 1.69
C GLU A 51 6.73 18.85 2.64
N ALA A 52 5.59 19.33 2.14
CA ALA A 52 4.62 20.09 2.94
C ALA A 52 3.72 19.25 3.84
N SER A 53 3.90 17.91 3.89
CA SER A 53 3.10 17.02 4.73
C SER A 53 3.63 16.97 6.15
N LEU A 54 2.74 16.79 7.13
CA LEU A 54 3.12 16.53 8.52
C LEU A 54 4.02 15.30 8.64
N PRO A 55 4.85 15.20 9.69
CA PRO A 55 5.62 14.00 9.98
C PRO A 55 4.74 12.75 9.97
N LEU A 56 5.30 11.64 9.52
CA LEU A 56 4.57 10.37 9.49
C LEU A 56 4.45 9.80 10.91
N THR A 57 3.23 9.42 11.28
CA THR A 57 2.97 8.71 12.53
C THR A 57 3.55 7.28 12.47
N TYR A 58 3.79 6.67 13.63
CA TYR A 58 4.22 5.26 13.71
C TYR A 58 3.21 4.32 13.03
N VAL A 59 1.91 4.56 13.23
CA VAL A 59 0.83 3.81 12.57
C VAL A 59 0.97 3.89 11.05
N ARG A 60 1.23 5.10 10.50
CA ARG A 60 1.40 5.24 9.06
C ARG A 60 2.67 4.56 8.54
N LYS A 61 3.77 4.64 9.29
CA LYS A 61 5.00 3.91 8.95
C LYS A 61 4.76 2.40 8.96
N ASN A 62 4.00 1.87 9.93
CA ASN A 62 3.64 0.45 10.00
C ASN A 62 2.82 0.02 8.78
N HIS A 63 1.83 0.82 8.38
CA HIS A 63 1.08 0.62 7.14
C HIS A 63 2.02 0.47 5.92
N GLU A 64 2.99 1.37 5.77
CA GLU A 64 3.94 1.34 4.65
C GLU A 64 4.91 0.14 4.74
N LYS A 65 5.33 -0.28 5.96
CA LYS A 65 6.12 -1.51 6.17
C LYS A 65 5.38 -2.76 5.70
N LEU A 66 4.07 -2.80 5.89
CA LEU A 66 3.27 -3.94 5.47
C LEU A 66 3.29 -4.13 3.95
N HIS A 67 3.33 -3.05 3.18
CA HIS A 67 3.51 -3.14 1.72
C HIS A 67 4.85 -3.78 1.32
N VAL A 68 5.91 -3.60 2.10
CA VAL A 68 7.19 -4.30 1.89
C VAL A 68 7.03 -5.80 2.11
N ARG A 69 6.34 -6.21 3.17
CA ARG A 69 6.05 -7.62 3.44
C ARG A 69 5.18 -8.26 2.35
N GLN A 70 4.18 -7.56 1.89
CA GLN A 70 3.34 -7.99 0.77
C GLN A 70 4.18 -8.17 -0.52
N ALA A 71 5.10 -7.25 -0.78
CA ALA A 71 5.98 -7.33 -1.95
C ALA A 71 6.95 -8.52 -1.85
N MET A 72 7.48 -8.83 -0.66
CA MET A 72 8.31 -10.01 -0.44
C MET A 72 7.56 -11.30 -0.81
N MET A 73 6.26 -11.39 -0.51
CA MET A 73 5.43 -12.55 -0.86
C MET A 73 5.08 -12.63 -2.36
N CYS A 74 5.42 -11.60 -3.15
CA CYS A 74 5.31 -11.60 -4.61
C CYS A 74 6.63 -12.05 -5.27
N ASP A 75 7.14 -13.22 -4.89
CA ASP A 75 8.42 -13.80 -5.33
C ASP A 75 9.61 -12.85 -5.08
N ASP A 76 9.56 -12.11 -3.98
CA ASP A 76 10.58 -11.13 -3.59
C ASP A 76 10.92 -10.12 -4.71
N SER A 77 9.88 -9.64 -5.41
CA SER A 77 10.03 -8.80 -6.59
C SER A 77 9.11 -7.59 -6.54
N TRP A 78 9.69 -6.39 -6.54
CA TRP A 78 8.93 -5.13 -6.66
C TRP A 78 8.08 -5.08 -7.92
N VAL A 79 8.61 -5.55 -9.05
CA VAL A 79 7.88 -5.56 -10.34
C VAL A 79 6.63 -6.42 -10.22
N LYS A 80 6.76 -7.65 -9.71
CA LYS A 80 5.61 -8.56 -9.54
C LYS A 80 4.58 -7.99 -8.56
N TYR A 81 5.06 -7.39 -7.47
CA TYR A 81 4.19 -6.73 -6.51
C TYR A 81 3.38 -5.59 -7.16
N TYR A 82 4.04 -4.66 -7.85
CA TYR A 82 3.33 -3.53 -8.48
C TYR A 82 2.39 -3.96 -9.60
N LEU A 83 2.75 -4.97 -10.38
CA LEU A 83 1.85 -5.54 -11.39
C LEU A 83 0.62 -6.19 -10.72
N SER A 84 0.82 -6.93 -9.64
CA SER A 84 -0.28 -7.53 -8.87
C SER A 84 -1.16 -6.48 -8.20
N TYR A 85 -0.54 -5.45 -7.60
CA TYR A 85 -1.26 -4.33 -7.01
C TYR A 85 -2.09 -3.57 -8.06
N LEU A 86 -1.50 -3.28 -9.21
CA LEU A 86 -2.19 -2.63 -10.33
C LEU A 86 -3.34 -3.48 -10.85
N TRP A 87 -3.14 -4.80 -10.98
CA TRP A 87 -4.19 -5.72 -11.37
C TRP A 87 -5.37 -5.70 -10.40
N GLU A 88 -5.11 -5.77 -9.09
CA GLU A 88 -6.14 -5.64 -8.05
C GLU A 88 -6.90 -4.31 -8.16
N TRP A 89 -6.17 -3.22 -8.41
CA TRP A 89 -6.78 -1.92 -8.60
C TRP A 89 -7.68 -1.89 -9.84
N LEU A 90 -7.23 -2.45 -10.96
CA LEU A 90 -7.97 -2.51 -12.21
C LEU A 90 -9.24 -3.38 -12.13
N LYS A 91 -9.23 -4.48 -11.38
CA LYS A 91 -10.43 -5.29 -11.13
C LYS A 91 -11.57 -4.46 -10.55
N HIS A 92 -11.24 -3.49 -9.74
CA HIS A 92 -12.19 -2.69 -9.00
C HIS A 92 -12.45 -1.32 -9.62
N CYS A 93 -11.56 -0.84 -10.47
CA CYS A 93 -11.62 0.48 -11.07
C CYS A 93 -11.79 0.38 -12.58
N PRO A 94 -12.99 0.64 -13.13
CA PRO A 94 -13.10 0.82 -14.56
C PRO A 94 -12.25 2.03 -14.98
N TRP A 95 -11.57 1.93 -16.09
CA TRP A 95 -10.61 2.90 -16.65
C TRP A 95 -11.07 4.37 -16.67
N ILE A 96 -12.39 4.59 -16.59
CA ILE A 96 -13.02 5.88 -16.86
C ILE A 96 -13.24 6.73 -15.61
N ALA A 97 -13.21 6.17 -14.39
CA ALA A 97 -13.41 6.94 -13.16
C ALA A 97 -12.77 6.24 -11.95
N PRO A 98 -11.49 6.49 -11.66
CA PRO A 98 -10.87 6.01 -10.43
C PRO A 98 -11.57 6.64 -9.23
N SER A 99 -12.42 5.88 -8.57
CA SER A 99 -13.07 6.32 -7.34
C SER A 99 -12.16 6.06 -6.13
N LYS A 100 -12.31 6.84 -5.06
CA LYS A 100 -11.64 6.59 -3.79
C LYS A 100 -11.88 5.16 -3.28
N ALA A 101 -13.06 4.59 -3.59
CA ALA A 101 -13.42 3.22 -3.25
C ALA A 101 -12.38 2.23 -3.78
N CYS A 102 -11.97 2.35 -5.04
CA CYS A 102 -11.03 1.41 -5.67
C CYS A 102 -9.71 1.27 -4.90
N TYR A 103 -9.25 2.35 -4.28
CA TYR A 103 -8.06 2.34 -3.44
C TYR A 103 -8.30 1.54 -2.16
N TYR A 104 -9.38 1.82 -1.42
CA TYR A 104 -9.63 1.17 -0.13
C TYR A 104 -10.06 -0.29 -0.24
N ILE A 105 -10.69 -0.69 -1.35
CA ILE A 105 -11.14 -2.08 -1.59
C ILE A 105 -10.05 -2.95 -2.24
N ASN A 106 -8.93 -2.38 -2.67
CA ASN A 106 -7.75 -3.15 -3.08
C ASN A 106 -7.28 -4.00 -1.89
N LYS A 107 -7.11 -5.30 -2.08
CA LYS A 107 -6.77 -6.23 -0.97
C LYS A 107 -5.49 -5.85 -0.23
N TYR A 108 -4.49 -5.31 -0.93
CA TYR A 108 -3.23 -4.87 -0.33
C TYR A 108 -3.44 -3.69 0.62
N GLU A 109 -4.25 -2.72 0.20
CA GLU A 109 -4.61 -1.57 1.05
C GLU A 109 -5.55 -1.98 2.19
N ALA A 110 -6.51 -2.87 1.90
CA ALA A 110 -7.43 -3.36 2.92
C ALA A 110 -6.67 -4.08 4.05
N GLU A 111 -5.74 -4.98 3.73
CA GLU A 111 -4.88 -5.62 4.73
C GLU A 111 -4.05 -4.60 5.50
N ALA A 112 -3.43 -3.64 4.81
CA ALA A 112 -2.62 -2.61 5.45
C ALA A 112 -3.44 -1.75 6.42
N PHE A 113 -4.62 -1.28 6.02
CA PHE A 113 -5.53 -0.52 6.90
C PHE A 113 -6.11 -1.35 8.05
N ALA A 114 -6.33 -2.64 7.86
CA ALA A 114 -6.83 -3.50 8.94
C ALA A 114 -5.81 -3.68 10.06
N ASN A 115 -4.51 -3.71 9.70
CA ASN A 115 -3.42 -4.09 10.60
C ASN A 115 -2.42 -2.95 10.90
N GLU A 116 -2.66 -1.71 10.42
CA GLU A 116 -1.72 -0.60 10.62
C GLU A 116 -1.45 -0.24 12.10
N GLU A 117 -2.35 -0.60 13.01
CA GLU A 117 -2.23 -0.40 14.45
C GLU A 117 -1.62 -1.60 15.19
N ASP A 118 -1.50 -2.75 14.54
CA ASP A 118 -0.83 -3.94 15.08
C ASP A 118 0.64 -3.94 14.66
N PHE A 119 1.51 -3.48 15.55
CA PHE A 119 2.94 -3.34 15.26
C PHE A 119 3.67 -4.70 15.19
N GLY A 120 3.11 -5.77 15.74
CA GLY A 120 3.64 -7.13 15.65
C GLY A 120 3.28 -7.82 14.32
N TYR A 121 2.23 -7.37 13.65
CA TYR A 121 1.72 -8.05 12.45
C TYR A 121 2.74 -8.20 11.32
N CYS A 122 3.61 -7.21 11.13
CA CYS A 122 4.66 -7.27 10.12
C CYS A 122 5.77 -8.28 10.45
N GLU A 123 6.00 -8.59 11.73
CA GLU A 123 7.08 -9.48 12.17
C GLU A 123 6.75 -10.94 11.84
N ASP A 124 5.51 -11.34 12.08
CA ASP A 124 5.00 -12.70 11.85
C ASP A 124 4.36 -12.89 10.46
N TYR A 125 4.54 -11.92 9.57
CA TYR A 125 3.88 -11.92 8.27
C TYR A 125 4.33 -13.07 7.37
N ASN A 126 3.41 -13.94 6.98
CA ASN A 126 3.65 -15.10 6.12
C ASN A 126 2.84 -15.09 4.80
N GLY A 127 2.15 -13.98 4.51
CA GLY A 127 1.33 -13.81 3.30
C GLY A 127 0.01 -14.55 3.27
N GLY A 128 -0.25 -15.45 4.22
CA GLY A 128 -1.50 -16.24 4.27
C GLY A 128 -2.74 -15.40 4.49
N ASN A 129 -2.60 -14.27 5.14
CA ASN A 129 -3.70 -13.40 5.51
C ASN A 129 -4.24 -12.54 4.35
N LEU A 130 -3.46 -12.28 3.31
CA LEU A 130 -3.89 -11.43 2.19
C LEU A 130 -5.17 -11.92 1.51
N LYS A 131 -5.42 -13.25 1.49
CA LYS A 131 -6.63 -13.85 0.94
C LYS A 131 -7.91 -13.43 1.67
N LYS A 132 -7.83 -13.13 2.96
CA LYS A 132 -8.98 -12.66 3.74
C LYS A 132 -9.53 -11.33 3.20
N TYR A 133 -8.65 -10.50 2.67
CA TYR A 133 -8.95 -9.16 2.19
C TYR A 133 -9.33 -9.11 0.71
N ASP A 134 -9.28 -10.24 0.00
CA ASP A 134 -9.84 -10.38 -1.36
C ASP A 134 -11.36 -10.58 -1.29
N ILE A 135 -12.04 -9.51 -0.89
CA ILE A 135 -13.49 -9.51 -0.61
C ILE A 135 -14.29 -9.69 -1.91
N LYS A 136 -15.01 -10.81 -2.00
CA LYS A 136 -15.92 -11.04 -3.12
C LYS A 136 -16.96 -9.91 -3.19
N ASN A 137 -17.15 -9.33 -4.39
CA ASN A 137 -18.06 -8.20 -4.60
C ASN A 137 -17.74 -6.95 -3.73
N ALA A 138 -16.47 -6.68 -3.46
CA ALA A 138 -16.02 -5.59 -2.60
C ALA A 138 -16.68 -4.23 -2.91
N LYS A 139 -16.91 -3.89 -4.19
CA LYS A 139 -17.63 -2.67 -4.59
C LYS A 139 -19.07 -2.61 -4.09
N LYS A 140 -19.80 -3.74 -4.19
CA LYS A 140 -21.17 -3.83 -3.68
C LYS A 140 -21.16 -3.65 -2.17
N LYS A 141 -20.26 -4.38 -1.50
CA LYS A 141 -20.09 -4.28 -0.04
C LYS A 141 -19.70 -2.87 0.42
N TRP A 142 -18.80 -2.21 -0.28
CA TRP A 142 -18.47 -0.81 0.00
C TRP A 142 -19.70 0.11 -0.03
N LYS A 143 -20.57 -0.03 -1.04
CA LYS A 143 -21.80 0.76 -1.14
C LYS A 143 -22.79 0.44 -0.01
N GLU A 144 -22.98 -0.85 0.30
CA GLU A 144 -23.85 -1.31 1.40
C GLU A 144 -23.43 -0.73 2.76
N LEU A 145 -22.12 -0.53 2.96
CA LEU A 145 -21.55 0.07 4.16
C LEU A 145 -21.60 1.61 4.17
N GLY A 146 -22.29 2.23 3.23
CA GLY A 146 -22.43 3.69 3.14
C GLY A 146 -21.28 4.40 2.40
N GLY A 147 -20.37 3.66 1.74
CA GLY A 147 -19.36 4.22 0.84
C GLY A 147 -18.28 5.07 1.52
N THR A 148 -18.01 4.84 2.79
CA THR A 148 -17.02 5.62 3.56
C THR A 148 -15.79 4.79 3.95
N LYS A 149 -14.62 5.46 4.03
CA LYS A 149 -13.39 4.84 4.54
C LYS A 149 -13.59 4.22 5.93
N ALA A 150 -14.19 4.96 6.85
CA ALA A 150 -14.35 4.54 8.24
C ALA A 150 -15.19 3.25 8.37
N ALA A 151 -16.33 3.19 7.66
CA ALA A 151 -17.18 2.01 7.67
C ALA A 151 -16.48 0.79 7.03
N TRP A 152 -15.72 1.02 5.95
CA TRP A 152 -14.95 -0.04 5.32
C TRP A 152 -13.86 -0.58 6.24
N ILE A 153 -13.04 0.28 6.86
CA ILE A 153 -11.99 -0.15 7.79
C ILE A 153 -12.59 -0.93 8.97
N LYS A 154 -13.70 -0.44 9.54
CA LYS A 154 -14.40 -1.17 10.59
C LYS A 154 -14.84 -2.57 10.15
N TYR A 155 -15.30 -2.72 8.93
CA TYR A 155 -15.70 -4.00 8.36
C TYR A 155 -14.50 -4.93 8.19
N ILE A 156 -13.43 -4.50 7.53
CA ILE A 156 -12.26 -5.34 7.24
C ILE A 156 -11.47 -5.75 8.48
N LYS A 157 -11.52 -5.00 9.57
CA LYS A 157 -10.94 -5.39 10.87
C LYS A 157 -11.65 -6.59 11.52
N ASN A 158 -12.85 -6.93 11.04
CA ASN A 158 -13.67 -8.03 11.58
C ASN A 158 -13.84 -9.20 10.58
N VAL A 159 -13.09 -9.21 9.50
CA VAL A 159 -13.13 -10.29 8.49
C VAL A 159 -12.22 -11.51 8.85
#